data_ade97417ae66fce1315409c0e7e455a5
#
_entry.id   ade97417ae66fce1315409c0e7e455a5
#
_cell.length_a   1.000
_cell.length_b   1.000
_cell.length_c   1.000
_cell.angle_alpha   90.00
_cell.angle_beta   90.00
_cell.angle_gamma   90.00
#
_symmetry.space_group_name_H-M   'P 1'
#
loop_
_entity.id
_entity.type
_entity.pdbx_description
1 polymer ?
#
loop_
_entity_poly.entity_id
_entity_poly.type
_entity_poly.pdbx_seq_one_letter_code
_entity_poly.pdbx_strand_id
1 'polypeptide(L)'
;MIRRVSFVAVLIASLLLASGELSNRRAPGFALPDPEYKHFYDLQDYRGKVVLIDIMSTTCPHCMLLSSTLEKVKDKYGDSVGILSVVLPPDNQETVAKYKAVHKITVPIVCDMGQMTISYLNAHPGMSKIDVPHLFIIDKQGMIRNDFGYDEKTRPVFEGPGLFPEIDKLLK
;
A
#
# COMPACT_ATOMS: atom_id res chain seq x y z
N MET A 1 -47.84 -38.55 -8.37
CA MET A 1 -46.43 -38.64 -7.88
C MET A 1 -45.71 -37.36 -8.24
N ILE A 2 -45.59 -36.42 -7.31
CA ILE A 2 -44.94 -35.11 -7.52
C ILE A 2 -43.54 -35.22 -6.91
N ARG A 3 -42.51 -35.22 -7.79
CA ARG A 3 -41.10 -35.19 -7.36
C ARG A 3 -40.73 -33.78 -6.86
N ARG A 4 -40.47 -33.66 -5.57
CA ARG A 4 -39.90 -32.44 -4.98
C ARG A 4 -38.42 -32.36 -5.35
N VAL A 5 -38.05 -31.37 -6.14
CA VAL A 5 -36.66 -31.03 -6.43
C VAL A 5 -36.23 -30.06 -5.33
N SER A 6 -35.36 -30.53 -4.43
CA SER A 6 -34.75 -29.69 -3.41
C SER A 6 -33.57 -28.92 -4.05
N PHE A 7 -33.72 -27.61 -4.19
CA PHE A 7 -32.60 -26.72 -4.51
C PHE A 7 -31.75 -26.51 -3.27
N VAL A 8 -30.56 -27.09 -3.25
CA VAL A 8 -29.53 -26.78 -2.28
C VAL A 8 -28.83 -25.52 -2.75
N ALA A 9 -29.13 -24.38 -2.14
CA ALA A 9 -28.40 -23.13 -2.34
C ALA A 9 -27.05 -23.24 -1.61
N VAL A 10 -25.97 -23.43 -2.36
CA VAL A 10 -24.60 -23.35 -1.83
C VAL A 10 -24.28 -21.87 -1.63
N LEU A 11 -24.35 -21.42 -0.38
CA LEU A 11 -23.82 -20.09 0.03
C LEU A 11 -22.29 -20.15 -0.06
N ILE A 12 -21.73 -19.62 -1.14
CA ILE A 12 -20.30 -19.32 -1.22
C ILE A 12 -20.09 -18.07 -0.36
N ALA A 13 -19.69 -18.25 0.88
CA ALA A 13 -19.17 -17.18 1.72
C ALA A 13 -17.83 -16.74 1.13
N SER A 14 -17.86 -15.73 0.28
CA SER A 14 -16.65 -15.00 -0.09
C SER A 14 -16.12 -14.35 1.19
N LEU A 15 -14.99 -14.83 1.71
CA LEU A 15 -14.20 -14.08 2.68
C LEU A 15 -13.71 -12.80 1.96
N LEU A 16 -14.52 -11.77 2.03
CA LEU A 16 -14.09 -10.41 1.78
C LEU A 16 -13.16 -10.07 2.94
N LEU A 17 -11.86 -10.04 2.71
CA LEU A 17 -10.97 -9.25 3.56
C LEU A 17 -11.61 -7.85 3.57
N ALA A 18 -12.04 -7.41 4.75
CA ALA A 18 -12.71 -6.12 4.88
C ALA A 18 -11.73 -5.06 4.37
N SER A 19 -12.10 -4.38 3.29
CA SER A 19 -11.40 -3.16 2.87
C SER A 19 -11.43 -2.20 4.06
N GLY A 20 -10.30 -1.58 4.38
CA GLY A 20 -10.22 -0.64 5.50
C GLY A 20 -11.16 0.56 5.32
N GLU A 21 -11.33 1.34 6.37
CA GLU A 21 -12.26 2.49 6.40
C GLU A 21 -11.88 3.59 5.40
N LEU A 22 -10.61 3.63 4.97
CA LEU A 22 -10.09 4.61 4.02
C LEU A 22 -10.18 4.17 2.56
N SER A 23 -10.80 3.03 2.30
CA SER A 23 -10.99 2.43 0.97
C SER A 23 -12.22 3.00 0.23
N ASN A 24 -12.38 2.58 -1.04
CA ASN A 24 -13.50 2.93 -1.92
C ASN A 24 -13.66 4.43 -2.17
N ARG A 25 -12.56 5.16 -2.19
CA ARG A 25 -12.49 6.59 -2.53
C ARG A 25 -11.40 6.86 -3.56
N ARG A 26 -11.49 8.00 -4.22
CA ARG A 26 -10.44 8.46 -5.12
C ARG A 26 -9.15 8.70 -4.33
N ALA A 27 -8.03 8.20 -4.84
CA ALA A 27 -6.72 8.50 -4.29
C ALA A 27 -6.41 10.00 -4.44
N PRO A 28 -6.08 10.72 -3.35
CA PRO A 28 -5.61 12.09 -3.44
C PRO A 28 -4.33 12.18 -4.29
N GLY A 29 -4.25 13.17 -5.17
CA GLY A 29 -3.05 13.40 -5.97
C GLY A 29 -1.90 13.94 -5.13
N PHE A 30 -0.69 13.62 -5.54
CA PHE A 30 0.54 14.19 -4.96
C PHE A 30 1.66 14.18 -6.00
N ALA A 31 2.67 15.03 -5.77
CA ALA A 31 3.97 14.97 -6.40
C ALA A 31 5.02 15.13 -5.30
N LEU A 32 5.79 14.07 -5.02
CA LEU A 32 6.74 14.02 -3.92
C LEU A 32 8.17 13.80 -4.43
N PRO A 33 9.17 14.49 -3.84
CA PRO A 33 10.56 14.29 -4.21
C PRO A 33 11.12 13.00 -3.62
N ASP A 34 12.15 12.46 -4.28
CA ASP A 34 13.08 11.55 -3.60
C ASP A 34 13.85 12.31 -2.50
N PRO A 35 14.51 11.60 -1.58
CA PRO A 35 15.26 12.22 -0.48
C PRO A 35 16.42 13.14 -0.93
N GLU A 36 16.85 13.02 -2.18
CA GLU A 36 17.95 13.81 -2.77
C GLU A 36 17.44 15.02 -3.56
N TYR A 37 16.10 15.17 -3.69
CA TYR A 37 15.41 16.20 -4.49
C TYR A 37 15.83 16.22 -5.98
N LYS A 38 16.28 15.07 -6.49
CA LYS A 38 16.68 14.91 -7.89
C LYS A 38 15.55 14.45 -8.78
N HIS A 39 14.59 13.75 -8.20
CA HIS A 39 13.45 13.20 -8.93
C HIS A 39 12.16 13.44 -8.16
N PHE A 40 11.09 13.77 -8.90
CA PHE A 40 9.74 13.89 -8.35
C PHE A 40 8.89 12.74 -8.87
N TYR A 41 8.12 12.15 -7.97
CA TYR A 41 7.18 11.07 -8.26
C TYR A 41 5.76 11.60 -8.15
N ASP A 42 5.07 11.72 -9.28
CA ASP A 42 3.67 12.15 -9.36
C ASP A 42 2.77 10.92 -9.48
N LEU A 43 1.69 10.88 -8.69
CA LEU A 43 0.70 9.80 -8.79
C LEU A 43 0.11 9.70 -10.21
N GLN A 44 0.04 10.79 -10.96
CA GLN A 44 -0.46 10.82 -12.34
C GLN A 44 0.38 9.97 -13.30
N ASP A 45 1.68 9.80 -13.04
CA ASP A 45 2.60 8.99 -13.85
C ASP A 45 2.29 7.49 -13.77
N TYR A 46 1.48 7.10 -12.80
CA TYR A 46 1.05 5.72 -12.57
C TYR A 46 -0.37 5.42 -13.10
N ARG A 47 -0.95 6.33 -13.90
CA ARG A 47 -2.28 6.08 -14.48
C ARG A 47 -2.31 4.80 -15.29
N GLY A 48 -3.39 4.02 -15.13
CA GLY A 48 -3.56 2.74 -15.81
C GLY A 48 -2.81 1.57 -15.18
N LYS A 49 -2.05 1.83 -14.09
CA LYS A 49 -1.37 0.79 -13.30
C LYS A 49 -2.08 0.59 -11.97
N VAL A 50 -1.89 -0.58 -11.38
CA VAL A 50 -2.15 -0.79 -9.94
C VAL A 50 -1.00 -0.11 -9.18
N VAL A 51 -1.32 0.64 -8.12
CA VAL A 51 -0.30 1.38 -7.36
C VAL A 51 -0.35 0.98 -5.89
N LEU A 52 0.81 0.69 -5.32
CA LEU A 52 1.01 0.44 -3.90
C LEU A 52 1.68 1.68 -3.28
N ILE A 53 1.04 2.23 -2.25
CA ILE A 53 1.61 3.33 -1.45
C ILE A 53 1.81 2.81 -0.04
N ASP A 54 3.07 2.77 0.41
CA ASP A 54 3.46 2.35 1.75
C ASP A 54 3.90 3.57 2.55
N ILE A 55 3.13 3.98 3.56
CA ILE A 55 3.54 5.00 4.52
C ILE A 55 4.35 4.31 5.61
N MET A 56 5.62 4.68 5.73
CA MET A 56 6.59 3.94 6.53
C MET A 56 7.54 4.83 7.34
N SER A 57 8.32 4.20 8.20
CA SER A 57 9.51 4.79 8.83
C SER A 57 10.70 3.83 8.71
N THR A 58 11.91 4.41 8.52
CA THR A 58 13.15 3.64 8.40
C THR A 58 13.55 2.90 9.69
N THR A 59 12.95 3.25 10.83
CA THR A 59 13.20 2.63 12.13
C THR A 59 12.14 1.59 12.53
N CYS A 60 11.09 1.41 11.73
CA CYS A 60 9.98 0.52 12.03
C CYS A 60 10.28 -0.93 11.56
N PRO A 61 10.31 -1.92 12.47
CA PRO A 61 10.59 -3.31 12.07
C PRO A 61 9.56 -3.92 11.12
N HIS A 62 8.28 -3.58 11.29
CA HIS A 62 7.21 -4.08 10.42
C HIS A 62 7.24 -3.42 9.03
N CYS A 63 7.73 -2.19 8.94
CA CYS A 63 7.97 -1.53 7.65
C CYS A 63 9.06 -2.25 6.85
N MET A 64 10.10 -2.76 7.54
CA MET A 64 11.14 -3.57 6.89
C MET A 64 10.59 -4.87 6.28
N LEU A 65 9.64 -5.54 6.97
CA LEU A 65 8.97 -6.73 6.43
C LEU A 65 8.20 -6.39 5.15
N LEU A 66 7.42 -5.31 5.18
CA LEU A 66 6.68 -4.87 4.00
C LEU A 66 7.63 -4.45 2.87
N SER A 67 8.68 -3.69 3.14
CA SER A 67 9.66 -3.30 2.11
C SER A 67 10.26 -4.52 1.39
N SER A 68 10.60 -5.57 2.14
CA SER A 68 11.08 -6.84 1.56
C SER A 68 10.01 -7.53 0.69
N THR A 69 8.74 -7.39 1.06
CA THR A 69 7.61 -7.91 0.28
C THR A 69 7.39 -7.08 -0.98
N LEU A 70 7.53 -5.75 -0.90
CA LEU A 70 7.40 -4.85 -2.06
C LEU A 70 8.50 -5.09 -3.11
N GLU A 71 9.73 -5.46 -2.71
CA GLU A 71 10.74 -5.90 -3.67
C GLU A 71 10.28 -7.15 -4.45
N LYS A 72 9.68 -8.14 -3.78
CA LYS A 72 9.11 -9.32 -4.44
C LYS A 72 7.94 -8.97 -5.36
N VAL A 73 7.12 -7.99 -5.00
CA VAL A 73 6.05 -7.46 -5.86
C VAL A 73 6.66 -6.85 -7.11
N LYS A 74 7.68 -6.01 -6.95
CA LYS A 74 8.41 -5.38 -8.06
C LYS A 74 8.98 -6.44 -9.01
N ASP A 75 9.63 -7.47 -8.47
CA ASP A 75 10.21 -8.57 -9.26
C ASP A 75 9.14 -9.36 -10.02
N LYS A 76 7.98 -9.61 -9.39
CA LYS A 76 6.90 -10.41 -9.99
C LYS A 76 6.11 -9.65 -11.06
N TYR A 77 5.78 -8.39 -10.82
CA TYR A 77 4.81 -7.65 -11.65
C TYR A 77 5.47 -6.60 -12.57
N GLY A 78 6.72 -6.25 -12.32
CA GLY A 78 7.43 -5.25 -13.13
C GLY A 78 6.66 -3.95 -13.27
N ASP A 79 6.61 -3.42 -14.48
CA ASP A 79 5.96 -2.14 -14.79
C ASP A 79 4.43 -2.14 -14.70
N SER A 80 3.79 -3.30 -14.48
CA SER A 80 2.34 -3.39 -14.31
C SER A 80 1.86 -2.85 -12.97
N VAL A 81 2.76 -2.75 -11.98
CA VAL A 81 2.48 -2.26 -10.62
C VAL A 81 3.44 -1.14 -10.27
N GLY A 82 2.89 0.04 -9.98
CA GLY A 82 3.65 1.15 -9.39
C GLY A 82 3.83 0.92 -7.90
N ILE A 83 5.00 1.23 -7.35
CA ILE A 83 5.29 1.08 -5.93
C ILE A 83 6.01 2.33 -5.44
N LEU A 84 5.52 2.93 -4.37
CA LEU A 84 6.14 4.07 -3.70
C LEU A 84 6.08 3.86 -2.19
N SER A 85 7.22 3.94 -1.51
CA SER A 85 7.28 4.07 -0.06
C SER A 85 7.42 5.53 0.32
N VAL A 86 6.68 5.98 1.32
CA VAL A 86 6.58 7.38 1.74
C VAL A 86 7.07 7.50 3.16
N VAL A 87 8.06 8.35 3.39
CA VAL A 87 8.58 8.66 4.72
C VAL A 87 8.27 10.09 5.13
N LEU A 88 8.11 10.30 6.44
CA LEU A 88 7.91 11.60 7.08
C LEU A 88 9.07 11.93 8.01
N PRO A 89 9.26 13.21 8.36
CA PRO A 89 10.18 13.55 9.45
C PRO A 89 9.89 12.72 10.72
N PRO A 90 10.93 12.23 11.44
CA PRO A 90 12.34 12.64 11.34
C PRO A 90 13.17 11.93 10.25
N ASP A 91 12.57 11.02 9.45
CA ASP A 91 13.29 10.41 8.34
C ASP A 91 13.76 11.48 7.34
N ASN A 92 14.94 11.28 6.78
CA ASN A 92 15.61 12.23 5.89
C ASN A 92 16.52 11.49 4.90
N GLN A 93 17.27 12.23 4.08
CA GLN A 93 18.14 11.67 3.07
C GLN A 93 19.12 10.63 3.63
N GLU A 94 19.73 10.91 4.79
CA GLU A 94 20.74 10.03 5.40
C GLU A 94 20.09 8.72 5.91
N THR A 95 18.98 8.82 6.65
CA THR A 95 18.27 7.65 7.19
C THR A 95 17.75 6.76 6.06
N VAL A 96 17.21 7.35 5.00
CA VAL A 96 16.72 6.61 3.83
C VAL A 96 17.88 5.96 3.07
N ALA A 97 18.98 6.67 2.83
CA ALA A 97 20.15 6.10 2.14
C ALA A 97 20.72 4.89 2.92
N LYS A 98 20.85 5.01 4.23
CA LYS A 98 21.28 3.92 5.11
C LYS A 98 20.31 2.74 5.06
N TYR A 99 19.01 3.01 5.16
CA TYR A 99 17.96 1.98 5.11
C TYR A 99 18.02 1.21 3.79
N LYS A 100 18.04 1.90 2.66
CA LYS A 100 18.16 1.28 1.32
C LYS A 100 19.40 0.42 1.17
N ALA A 101 20.55 0.91 1.66
CA ALA A 101 21.81 0.17 1.57
C ALA A 101 21.81 -1.09 2.44
N VAL A 102 21.35 -0.99 3.69
CA VAL A 102 21.33 -2.12 4.64
C VAL A 102 20.34 -3.21 4.20
N HIS A 103 19.15 -2.82 3.75
CA HIS A 103 18.08 -3.76 3.41
C HIS A 103 17.97 -4.05 1.91
N LYS A 104 18.88 -3.51 1.09
CA LYS A 104 18.93 -3.69 -0.38
C LYS A 104 17.62 -3.28 -1.06
N ILE A 105 17.03 -2.17 -0.60
CA ILE A 105 15.78 -1.66 -1.15
C ILE A 105 16.03 -0.87 -2.43
N THR A 106 15.32 -1.26 -3.49
CA THR A 106 15.37 -0.63 -4.81
C THR A 106 14.06 0.09 -5.17
N VAL A 107 12.97 -0.24 -4.47
CA VAL A 107 11.70 0.49 -4.54
C VAL A 107 11.95 1.99 -4.25
N PRO A 108 11.35 2.91 -5.01
CA PRO A 108 11.43 4.34 -4.72
C PRO A 108 10.91 4.67 -3.32
N ILE A 109 11.70 5.46 -2.58
CA ILE A 109 11.28 6.06 -1.31
C ILE A 109 11.23 7.56 -1.50
N VAL A 110 10.09 8.18 -1.17
CA VAL A 110 9.82 9.61 -1.34
C VAL A 110 9.59 10.27 0.00
N CYS A 111 9.88 11.57 0.08
CA CYS A 111 9.72 12.35 1.30
C CYS A 111 8.42 13.17 1.26
N ASP A 112 7.57 12.99 2.28
CA ASP A 112 6.39 13.81 2.51
C ASP A 112 6.58 14.67 3.76
N MET A 113 6.21 15.94 3.66
CA MET A 113 6.19 16.84 4.82
C MET A 113 4.85 16.79 5.57
N GLY A 114 4.05 15.76 5.32
CA GLY A 114 2.79 15.46 5.97
C GLY A 114 1.54 15.69 5.13
N GLN A 115 1.60 16.47 4.05
CA GLN A 115 0.42 16.82 3.26
C GLN A 115 -0.24 15.60 2.60
N MET A 116 0.56 14.76 1.95
CA MET A 116 0.07 13.52 1.33
C MET A 116 -0.46 12.57 2.40
N THR A 117 0.34 12.30 3.44
CA THR A 117 -0.02 11.39 4.52
C THR A 117 -1.29 11.81 5.24
N ILE A 118 -1.46 13.12 5.54
CA ILE A 118 -2.68 13.67 6.13
C ILE A 118 -3.90 13.36 5.25
N SER A 119 -3.80 13.58 3.93
CA SER A 119 -4.92 13.36 3.01
C SER A 119 -5.26 11.87 2.81
N TYR A 120 -4.25 11.00 2.87
CA TYR A 120 -4.46 9.56 2.73
C TYR A 120 -5.03 8.92 3.99
N LEU A 121 -4.56 9.32 5.16
CA LEU A 121 -5.00 8.78 6.45
C LEU A 121 -6.18 9.54 7.07
N ASN A 122 -6.72 10.58 6.39
CA ASN A 122 -7.70 11.49 6.97
C ASN A 122 -7.25 12.01 8.35
N ALA A 123 -5.94 12.27 8.49
CA ALA A 123 -5.38 12.70 9.76
C ALA A 123 -5.92 14.09 10.15
N HIS A 124 -6.17 14.27 11.43
CA HIS A 124 -6.71 15.50 11.99
C HIS A 124 -6.00 15.89 13.31
N PRO A 125 -6.10 17.13 13.77
CA PRO A 125 -5.35 17.63 14.93
C PRO A 125 -5.53 16.84 16.24
N GLY A 126 -6.56 15.99 16.34
CA GLY A 126 -6.78 15.13 17.51
C GLY A 126 -6.04 13.79 17.47
N MET A 127 -5.39 13.45 16.37
CA MET A 127 -4.60 12.21 16.27
C MET A 127 -3.27 12.39 16.98
N SER A 128 -2.94 11.49 17.90
CA SER A 128 -1.72 11.54 18.69
C SER A 128 -0.48 11.02 17.92
N LYS A 129 -0.70 10.15 16.92
CA LYS A 129 0.36 9.55 16.12
C LYS A 129 -0.17 9.02 14.79
N ILE A 130 0.74 8.80 13.86
CA ILE A 130 0.51 8.06 12.63
C ILE A 130 1.08 6.65 12.83
N ASP A 131 0.23 5.63 12.71
CA ASP A 131 0.67 4.25 12.80
C ASP A 131 1.25 3.80 11.46
N VAL A 132 2.44 3.20 11.50
CA VAL A 132 3.16 2.67 10.35
C VAL A 132 3.57 1.20 10.60
N PRO A 133 3.65 0.38 9.53
CA PRO A 133 3.34 0.68 8.14
C PRO A 133 1.84 0.82 7.89
N HIS A 134 1.47 1.63 6.88
CA HIS A 134 0.13 1.69 6.36
C HIS A 134 0.17 1.57 4.84
N LEU A 135 -0.44 0.53 4.30
CA LEU A 135 -0.41 0.20 2.87
C LEU A 135 -1.75 0.53 2.21
N PHE A 136 -1.70 1.32 1.14
CA PHE A 136 -2.83 1.57 0.24
C PHE A 136 -2.63 0.83 -1.08
N ILE A 137 -3.71 0.24 -1.59
CA ILE A 137 -3.75 -0.36 -2.93
C ILE A 137 -4.73 0.44 -3.79
N ILE A 138 -4.20 1.01 -4.87
CA ILE A 138 -4.93 1.87 -5.80
C ILE A 138 -5.10 1.11 -7.12
N ASP A 139 -6.30 1.13 -7.69
CA ASP A 139 -6.56 0.48 -8.97
C ASP A 139 -6.16 1.34 -10.18
N LYS A 140 -6.28 0.76 -11.37
CA LYS A 140 -5.99 1.40 -12.66
C LYS A 140 -6.80 2.68 -12.93
N GLN A 141 -7.92 2.86 -12.23
CA GLN A 141 -8.81 4.03 -12.31
C GLN A 141 -8.46 5.12 -11.27
N GLY A 142 -7.48 4.86 -10.40
CA GLY A 142 -7.06 5.78 -9.36
C GLY A 142 -7.93 5.75 -8.10
N MET A 143 -8.65 4.65 -7.88
CA MET A 143 -9.44 4.45 -6.66
C MET A 143 -8.67 3.61 -5.64
N ILE A 144 -8.62 4.05 -4.40
CA ILE A 144 -8.13 3.23 -3.29
C ILE A 144 -9.11 2.09 -3.11
N ARG A 145 -8.66 0.86 -3.33
CA ARG A 145 -9.49 -0.35 -3.19
C ARG A 145 -9.30 -1.02 -1.85
N ASN A 146 -8.10 -0.97 -1.33
CA ASN A 146 -7.79 -1.48 -0.01
C ASN A 146 -6.85 -0.52 0.72
N ASP A 147 -6.99 -0.47 2.03
CA ASP A 147 -6.05 0.14 2.96
C ASP A 147 -5.83 -0.80 4.14
N PHE A 148 -4.59 -0.95 4.55
CA PHE A 148 -4.19 -1.86 5.61
C PHE A 148 -3.23 -1.18 6.58
N GLY A 149 -3.66 -0.99 7.82
CA GLY A 149 -2.75 -0.82 8.95
C GLY A 149 -2.21 -2.17 9.39
N TYR A 150 -1.03 -2.21 10.01
CA TYR A 150 -0.44 -3.45 10.50
C TYR A 150 -1.10 -3.90 11.80
N ASP A 151 -1.67 -5.09 11.78
CA ASP A 151 -2.13 -5.85 12.95
C ASP A 151 -2.02 -7.36 12.68
N GLU A 152 -2.41 -8.20 13.65
CA GLU A 152 -2.35 -9.67 13.51
C GLU A 152 -3.23 -10.21 12.38
N LYS A 153 -4.34 -9.53 12.03
CA LYS A 153 -5.25 -9.96 10.97
C LYS A 153 -4.70 -9.59 9.59
N THR A 154 -4.09 -8.41 9.49
CA THR A 154 -3.52 -7.89 8.26
C THR A 154 -2.08 -8.34 8.03
N ARG A 155 -1.42 -8.90 9.03
CA ARG A 155 -0.06 -9.41 8.95
C ARG A 155 0.28 -10.20 7.67
N PRO A 156 -0.59 -11.13 7.18
CA PRO A 156 -0.32 -11.84 5.92
C PRO A 156 -0.18 -10.94 4.70
N VAL A 157 -0.81 -9.75 4.71
CA VAL A 157 -0.65 -8.76 3.63
C VAL A 157 0.79 -8.22 3.64
N PHE A 158 1.31 -7.87 4.80
CA PHE A 158 2.65 -7.31 4.96
C PHE A 158 3.77 -8.34 4.73
N GLU A 159 3.51 -9.61 5.00
CA GLU A 159 4.44 -10.72 4.77
C GLU A 159 4.37 -11.29 3.34
N GLY A 160 3.39 -10.89 2.54
CA GLY A 160 3.26 -11.24 1.12
C GLY A 160 2.11 -12.17 0.77
N PRO A 161 1.84 -13.29 1.49
CA PRO A 161 0.79 -14.23 1.08
C PRO A 161 -0.58 -13.61 0.88
N GLY A 162 -0.92 -12.57 1.64
CA GLY A 162 -2.17 -11.83 1.50
C GLY A 162 -2.15 -10.73 0.44
N LEU A 163 -0.97 -10.14 0.16
CA LEU A 163 -0.85 -9.02 -0.76
C LEU A 163 -0.98 -9.42 -2.23
N PHE A 164 -0.31 -10.50 -2.63
CA PHE A 164 -0.32 -10.95 -4.03
C PHE A 164 -1.73 -11.20 -4.58
N PRO A 165 -2.64 -11.90 -3.87
CA PRO A 165 -4.01 -12.07 -4.33
C PRO A 165 -4.79 -10.77 -4.52
N GLU A 166 -4.55 -9.75 -3.67
CA GLU A 166 -5.20 -8.44 -3.81
C GLU A 166 -4.74 -7.71 -5.06
N ILE A 167 -3.44 -7.77 -5.38
CA ILE A 167 -2.88 -7.22 -6.63
C ILE A 167 -3.45 -7.98 -7.83
N ASP A 168 -3.45 -9.31 -7.82
CA ASP A 168 -3.92 -10.15 -8.92
C ASP A 168 -5.40 -9.90 -9.27
N LYS A 169 -6.24 -9.55 -8.29
CA LYS A 169 -7.65 -9.15 -8.52
C LYS A 169 -7.77 -7.86 -9.32
N LEU A 170 -6.87 -6.89 -9.12
CA LEU A 170 -6.92 -5.57 -9.74
C LEU A 170 -6.21 -5.52 -11.11
N LEU A 171 -5.37 -6.50 -11.39
CA LEU A 171 -4.69 -6.61 -12.68
C LEU A 171 -5.56 -7.23 -13.77
N LYS A 172 -6.58 -8.04 -13.39
CA LYS A 172 -7.56 -8.63 -14.30
C LYS A 172 -8.43 -7.55 -14.94
#